data_76eacaa7339ccdaf9e9b4f00a6f3b60c
#
_entry.id   76eacaa7339ccdaf9e9b4f00a6f3b60c
#
_cell.length_a   1.000
_cell.length_b   1.000
_cell.length_c   1.000
_cell.angle_alpha   90.00
_cell.angle_beta   90.00
_cell.angle_gamma   90.00
#
_symmetry.space_group_name_H-M   'P 1'
#
loop_
_entity.id
_entity.type
_entity.pdbx_description
1 polymer ?
#
loop_
_entity_poly.entity_id
_entity_poly.type
_entity_poly.pdbx_seq_one_letter_code
_entity_poly.pdbx_strand_id
1 'polypeptide(L)'
;MHIAPFDNKNQPIVNADDSVVPLNYFNIVKLKKGEAFEYQVPGYETCIVPATGSVDIEVEGVSFASLGNRGEDVWDGEPEGVYVPSGAKVTMSCVSNETETFIAGAKFDKVLEPFDVRADGLDLVQYGSDDTKTHRKIKHILGQKQHDKVGRLLVSELFTVGAGGWSGFPSHKHDTNRLPDETRHDETYNFRFKPNHGSGVQMLQRVDNEPGDAYHIVDGSTICLDNGYHPCAVLPGYEMYYFTILGGLTQRSLVQFFQPTHAYQIETIPGIKDMIAKFK
;
A
#
# COMPACT_ATOMS: atom_id res chain seq x y z
N MET A 1 12.13 -0.55 8.89
CA MET A 1 13.02 -1.69 8.50
C MET A 1 12.98 -1.84 6.98
N HIS A 2 14.14 -2.12 6.33
CA HIS A 2 14.23 -2.41 4.90
C HIS A 2 14.44 -3.91 4.68
N ILE A 3 13.62 -4.51 3.83
CA ILE A 3 13.73 -5.89 3.37
C ILE A 3 14.12 -5.84 1.88
N ALA A 4 15.31 -6.33 1.56
CA ALA A 4 15.77 -6.43 0.19
C ALA A 4 14.91 -7.42 -0.63
N PRO A 5 14.82 -7.26 -1.96
CA PRO A 5 14.08 -8.19 -2.79
C PRO A 5 14.59 -9.63 -2.65
N PHE A 6 13.67 -10.57 -2.55
CA PHE A 6 13.99 -12.00 -2.52
C PHE A 6 12.79 -12.82 -3.04
N ASP A 7 13.04 -14.05 -3.43
CA ASP A 7 11.96 -15.00 -3.74
C ASP A 7 11.34 -15.51 -2.44
N ASN A 8 10.18 -14.97 -2.11
CA ASN A 8 9.45 -15.33 -0.89
C ASN A 8 8.74 -16.69 -0.97
N LYS A 9 8.73 -17.34 -2.13
CA LYS A 9 8.12 -18.67 -2.36
C LYS A 9 6.67 -18.74 -1.86
N ASN A 10 5.91 -17.68 -2.14
CA ASN A 10 4.52 -17.48 -1.68
C ASN A 10 4.35 -17.48 -0.15
N GLN A 11 5.44 -17.26 0.61
CA GLN A 11 5.39 -17.10 2.06
C GLN A 11 5.30 -15.60 2.41
N PRO A 12 4.70 -15.25 3.55
CA PRO A 12 4.61 -13.86 3.97
C PRO A 12 5.97 -13.16 4.04
N ILE A 13 6.04 -11.95 3.50
CA ILE A 13 7.17 -11.03 3.63
C ILE A 13 7.09 -10.30 4.97
N VAL A 14 5.87 -9.94 5.40
CA VAL A 14 5.53 -9.43 6.72
C VAL A 14 4.50 -10.37 7.33
N ASN A 15 4.88 -11.08 8.38
CA ASN A 15 4.01 -12.03 9.05
C ASN A 15 3.00 -11.33 9.98
N ALA A 16 1.96 -12.07 10.32
CA ALA A 16 1.09 -11.72 11.44
C ALA A 16 1.92 -11.54 12.72
N ASP A 17 1.62 -10.49 13.49
CA ASP A 17 2.36 -10.10 14.71
C ASP A 17 3.87 -9.88 14.47
N ASP A 18 4.23 -9.30 13.31
CA ASP A 18 5.61 -8.89 13.00
C ASP A 18 6.18 -7.99 14.11
N SER A 19 7.47 -8.12 14.38
CA SER A 19 8.12 -7.40 15.49
C SER A 19 8.27 -5.90 15.26
N VAL A 20 8.22 -5.44 14.00
CA VAL A 20 8.36 -4.02 13.61
C VAL A 20 6.99 -3.41 13.34
N VAL A 21 6.17 -4.11 12.55
CA VAL A 21 4.84 -3.62 12.13
C VAL A 21 3.75 -4.62 12.50
N PRO A 22 3.48 -4.83 13.82
CA PRO A 22 2.56 -5.87 14.29
C PRO A 22 1.10 -5.68 13.86
N LEU A 23 0.75 -4.52 13.32
CA LEU A 23 -0.59 -4.27 12.79
C LEU A 23 -0.73 -4.69 11.33
N ASN A 24 0.36 -4.97 10.61
CA ASN A 24 0.35 -5.26 9.19
C ASN A 24 0.65 -6.73 8.87
N TYR A 25 0.16 -7.17 7.73
CA TYR A 25 0.51 -8.41 7.07
C TYR A 25 0.74 -8.16 5.58
N PHE A 26 1.75 -8.80 4.98
CA PHE A 26 2.02 -8.68 3.56
C PHE A 26 2.58 -9.97 2.97
N ASN A 27 2.01 -10.40 1.84
CA ASN A 27 2.49 -11.52 1.04
C ASN A 27 2.44 -11.17 -0.45
N ILE A 28 3.35 -11.77 -1.22
CA ILE A 28 3.32 -11.78 -2.69
C ILE A 28 3.17 -13.24 -3.12
N VAL A 29 2.10 -13.53 -3.86
CA VAL A 29 1.80 -14.88 -4.36
C VAL A 29 1.94 -14.88 -5.88
N LYS A 30 2.74 -15.82 -6.40
CA LYS A 30 2.98 -16.03 -7.83
C LYS A 30 2.44 -17.39 -8.23
N LEU A 31 1.52 -17.42 -9.19
CA LEU A 31 0.88 -18.62 -9.68
C LEU A 31 0.92 -18.68 -11.20
N LYS A 32 1.01 -19.88 -11.73
CA LYS A 32 0.80 -20.18 -13.15
C LYS A 32 -0.62 -20.66 -13.37
N LYS A 33 -1.08 -20.60 -14.61
CA LYS A 33 -2.42 -21.00 -15.02
C LYS A 33 -2.82 -22.37 -14.44
N GLY A 34 -3.95 -22.38 -13.74
CA GLY A 34 -4.52 -23.58 -13.10
C GLY A 34 -3.90 -23.92 -11.75
N GLU A 35 -2.86 -23.21 -11.30
CA GLU A 35 -2.38 -23.35 -9.92
C GLU A 35 -3.30 -22.59 -8.96
N ALA A 36 -3.39 -23.08 -7.72
CA ALA A 36 -4.17 -22.48 -6.65
C ALA A 36 -3.31 -22.26 -5.42
N PHE A 37 -3.69 -21.25 -4.62
CA PHE A 37 -3.09 -20.92 -3.34
C PHE A 37 -4.18 -20.75 -2.29
N GLU A 38 -4.03 -21.42 -1.16
CA GLU A 38 -4.93 -21.28 -0.02
C GLU A 38 -4.22 -20.55 1.12
N TYR A 39 -4.95 -19.67 1.80
CA TYR A 39 -4.44 -19.03 3.00
C TYR A 39 -5.56 -18.67 3.98
N GLN A 40 -5.15 -18.43 5.22
CA GLN A 40 -5.96 -17.92 6.29
C GLN A 40 -5.05 -17.17 7.25
N VAL A 41 -5.40 -15.93 7.65
CA VAL A 41 -4.62 -15.14 8.60
C VAL A 41 -5.49 -14.79 9.81
N PRO A 42 -5.46 -15.61 10.87
CA PRO A 42 -6.28 -15.39 12.05
C PRO A 42 -6.02 -14.02 12.69
N GLY A 43 -7.09 -13.27 12.99
CA GLY A 43 -7.00 -11.94 13.60
C GLY A 43 -6.60 -10.81 12.66
N TYR A 44 -6.52 -11.06 11.35
CA TYR A 44 -6.25 -10.05 10.33
C TYR A 44 -7.33 -10.08 9.24
N GLU A 45 -7.85 -8.92 8.90
CA GLU A 45 -8.54 -8.70 7.63
C GLU A 45 -7.52 -8.52 6.52
N THR A 46 -7.84 -8.94 5.28
CA THR A 46 -6.90 -8.82 4.17
C THR A 46 -7.55 -8.23 2.92
N CYS A 47 -6.72 -7.80 1.98
CA CYS A 47 -7.11 -7.37 0.64
C CYS A 47 -6.20 -8.05 -0.38
N ILE A 48 -6.80 -8.73 -1.33
CA ILE A 48 -6.11 -9.41 -2.44
C ILE A 48 -6.13 -8.48 -3.63
N VAL A 49 -4.95 -8.19 -4.21
CA VAL A 49 -4.80 -7.26 -5.35
C VAL A 49 -3.87 -7.88 -6.38
N PRO A 50 -4.35 -8.35 -7.54
CA PRO A 50 -3.47 -8.76 -8.63
C PRO A 50 -2.63 -7.57 -9.12
N ALA A 51 -1.31 -7.70 -9.02
CA ALA A 51 -0.36 -6.77 -9.61
C ALA A 51 -0.26 -7.01 -11.13
N THR A 52 -0.32 -8.30 -11.54
CA THR A 52 -0.36 -8.73 -12.94
C THR A 52 -1.28 -9.93 -13.10
N GLY A 53 -1.83 -10.10 -14.29
CA GLY A 53 -2.71 -11.21 -14.62
C GLY A 53 -4.07 -11.16 -13.91
N SER A 54 -4.72 -12.32 -13.79
CA SER A 54 -6.05 -12.44 -13.17
C SER A 54 -6.23 -13.74 -12.38
N VAL A 55 -7.09 -13.69 -11.37
CA VAL A 55 -7.41 -14.78 -10.46
C VAL A 55 -8.91 -14.91 -10.23
N ASP A 56 -9.38 -16.14 -9.97
CA ASP A 56 -10.64 -16.39 -9.30
C ASP A 56 -10.39 -16.55 -7.80
N ILE A 57 -11.25 -15.97 -6.98
CA ILE A 57 -11.12 -15.96 -5.53
C ILE A 57 -12.40 -16.50 -4.90
N GLU A 58 -12.25 -17.38 -3.92
CA GLU A 58 -13.32 -17.84 -3.06
C GLU A 58 -13.00 -17.50 -1.60
N VAL A 59 -13.93 -16.82 -0.93
CA VAL A 59 -13.85 -16.43 0.49
C VAL A 59 -15.05 -17.03 1.22
N GLU A 60 -14.83 -18.04 2.06
CA GLU A 60 -15.90 -18.70 2.84
C GLU A 60 -17.14 -19.07 2.00
N GLY A 61 -16.93 -19.53 0.74
CA GLY A 61 -18.01 -19.89 -0.19
C GLY A 61 -18.57 -18.74 -1.02
N VAL A 62 -18.11 -17.51 -0.85
CA VAL A 62 -18.43 -16.37 -1.73
C VAL A 62 -17.37 -16.26 -2.82
N SER A 63 -17.81 -16.28 -4.09
CA SER A 63 -16.91 -16.30 -5.25
C SER A 63 -16.82 -14.96 -5.94
N PHE A 64 -15.59 -14.59 -6.33
CA PHE A 64 -15.24 -13.40 -7.11
C PHE A 64 -14.44 -13.86 -8.33
N ALA A 65 -15.05 -13.81 -9.51
CA ALA A 65 -14.46 -14.32 -10.74
C ALA A 65 -13.63 -13.26 -11.46
N SER A 66 -12.54 -13.70 -12.09
CA SER A 66 -11.73 -12.93 -13.03
C SER A 66 -11.29 -11.58 -12.47
N LEU A 67 -10.76 -11.57 -11.24
CA LEU A 67 -10.20 -10.38 -10.61
C LEU A 67 -8.84 -10.07 -11.22
N GLY A 68 -8.63 -8.83 -11.65
CA GLY A 68 -7.40 -8.34 -12.28
C GLY A 68 -7.51 -8.24 -13.79
N ASN A 69 -7.06 -7.11 -14.33
CA ASN A 69 -7.09 -6.80 -15.76
C ASN A 69 -5.75 -6.25 -16.28
N ARG A 70 -4.69 -6.32 -15.46
CA ARG A 70 -3.35 -5.85 -15.81
C ARG A 70 -2.60 -6.86 -16.67
N GLY A 71 -1.77 -6.35 -17.57
CA GLY A 71 -0.85 -7.12 -18.38
C GLY A 71 0.42 -7.52 -17.63
N GLU A 72 1.56 -6.99 -18.07
CA GLU A 72 2.88 -7.41 -17.60
C GLU A 72 3.36 -6.66 -16.36
N ASP A 73 2.79 -5.47 -16.08
CA ASP A 73 3.20 -4.67 -14.91
C ASP A 73 2.06 -3.85 -14.29
N VAL A 74 2.34 -3.20 -13.16
CA VAL A 74 1.39 -2.38 -12.39
C VAL A 74 0.98 -1.09 -13.10
N TRP A 75 1.69 -0.67 -14.17
CA TRP A 75 1.34 0.50 -15.00
C TRP A 75 0.33 0.16 -16.09
N ASP A 76 0.08 -1.13 -16.38
CA ASP A 76 -0.75 -1.59 -17.52
C ASP A 76 -2.27 -1.51 -17.27
N GLY A 77 -2.73 -0.85 -16.24
CA GLY A 77 -4.16 -0.72 -15.98
C GLY A 77 -4.50 -0.30 -14.56
N GLU A 78 -5.79 -0.33 -14.27
CA GLU A 78 -6.28 0.00 -12.95
C GLU A 78 -6.26 -1.24 -12.03
N PRO A 79 -5.96 -1.09 -10.72
CA PRO A 79 -6.05 -2.21 -9.78
C PRO A 79 -7.49 -2.65 -9.58
N GLU A 80 -7.64 -3.91 -9.24
CA GLU A 80 -8.85 -4.48 -8.68
C GLU A 80 -8.50 -5.20 -7.38
N GLY A 81 -9.43 -5.31 -6.44
CA GLY A 81 -9.18 -5.95 -5.16
C GLY A 81 -10.37 -6.72 -4.62
N VAL A 82 -10.12 -7.70 -3.77
CA VAL A 82 -11.13 -8.37 -2.94
C VAL A 82 -10.78 -8.15 -1.48
N TYR A 83 -11.70 -7.57 -0.73
CA TYR A 83 -11.64 -7.51 0.72
C TYR A 83 -12.03 -8.87 1.32
N VAL A 84 -11.22 -9.34 2.23
CA VAL A 84 -11.39 -10.60 2.95
C VAL A 84 -11.56 -10.32 4.43
N PRO A 85 -12.65 -10.77 5.06
CA PRO A 85 -12.89 -10.58 6.47
C PRO A 85 -11.82 -11.22 7.36
N SER A 86 -11.71 -10.73 8.60
CA SER A 86 -10.73 -11.20 9.57
C SER A 86 -10.81 -12.71 9.76
N GLY A 87 -9.68 -13.38 9.50
CA GLY A 87 -9.54 -14.83 9.72
C GLY A 87 -10.32 -15.72 8.75
N ALA A 88 -10.89 -15.18 7.68
CA ALA A 88 -11.60 -16.00 6.70
C ALA A 88 -10.64 -16.88 5.89
N LYS A 89 -11.10 -18.09 5.52
CA LYS A 89 -10.38 -18.98 4.62
C LYS A 89 -10.56 -18.53 3.17
N VAL A 90 -9.45 -18.48 2.43
CA VAL A 90 -9.42 -18.07 1.03
C VAL A 90 -8.80 -19.14 0.17
N THR A 91 -9.39 -19.36 -0.99
CA THR A 91 -8.78 -20.07 -2.11
C THR A 91 -8.67 -19.12 -3.30
N MET A 92 -7.46 -18.97 -3.86
CA MET A 92 -7.17 -18.14 -5.03
C MET A 92 -6.62 -19.03 -6.14
N SER A 93 -7.19 -18.95 -7.35
CA SER A 93 -6.80 -19.75 -8.52
C SER A 93 -6.40 -18.86 -9.69
N CYS A 94 -5.25 -19.12 -10.32
CA CYS A 94 -4.76 -18.37 -11.46
C CYS A 94 -5.57 -18.68 -12.74
N VAL A 95 -6.16 -17.65 -13.34
CA VAL A 95 -6.94 -17.74 -14.58
C VAL A 95 -6.12 -17.39 -15.83
N SER A 96 -5.27 -16.36 -15.71
CA SER A 96 -4.33 -15.93 -16.76
C SER A 96 -3.18 -16.95 -16.93
N ASN A 97 -2.24 -16.69 -17.85
CA ASN A 97 -1.06 -17.55 -17.99
C ASN A 97 -0.23 -17.60 -16.73
N GLU A 98 -0.05 -16.46 -16.08
CA GLU A 98 0.58 -16.29 -14.79
C GLU A 98 -0.01 -15.07 -14.06
N THR A 99 0.18 -15.00 -12.77
CA THR A 99 -0.20 -13.85 -11.94
C THR A 99 0.83 -13.60 -10.86
N GLU A 100 1.07 -12.33 -10.56
CA GLU A 100 1.65 -11.87 -9.30
C GLU A 100 0.54 -11.14 -8.53
N THR A 101 0.25 -11.58 -7.32
CA THR A 101 -0.86 -11.06 -6.52
C THR A 101 -0.38 -10.65 -5.14
N PHE A 102 -0.68 -9.42 -4.74
CA PHE A 102 -0.42 -8.90 -3.41
C PHE A 102 -1.56 -9.29 -2.45
N ILE A 103 -1.18 -9.68 -1.22
CA ILE A 103 -2.11 -9.88 -0.11
C ILE A 103 -1.69 -8.91 1.00
N ALA A 104 -2.43 -7.81 1.14
CA ALA A 104 -2.27 -6.82 2.18
C ALA A 104 -3.14 -7.18 3.38
N GLY A 105 -2.70 -6.95 4.62
CA GLY A 105 -3.56 -7.19 5.78
C GLY A 105 -3.36 -6.20 6.90
N ALA A 106 -4.42 -6.06 7.72
CA ALA A 106 -4.37 -5.32 8.98
C ALA A 106 -5.00 -6.09 10.12
N LYS A 107 -4.42 -5.95 11.30
CA LYS A 107 -4.93 -6.59 12.53
C LYS A 107 -6.32 -6.06 12.87
N PHE A 108 -7.30 -6.97 12.89
CA PHE A 108 -8.69 -6.65 13.18
C PHE A 108 -9.44 -7.92 13.61
N ASP A 109 -10.24 -7.82 14.65
CA ASP A 109 -10.86 -8.96 15.31
C ASP A 109 -12.35 -9.19 14.94
N LYS A 110 -12.97 -8.22 14.25
CA LYS A 110 -14.38 -8.35 13.86
C LYS A 110 -14.50 -8.92 12.46
N VAL A 111 -15.47 -9.79 12.27
CA VAL A 111 -15.82 -10.33 10.96
C VAL A 111 -16.80 -9.41 10.25
N LEU A 112 -16.43 -8.98 9.04
CA LEU A 112 -17.26 -8.19 8.14
C LEU A 112 -17.59 -9.03 6.90
N GLU A 113 -18.33 -8.46 5.94
CA GLU A 113 -18.69 -9.17 4.70
C GLU A 113 -17.59 -9.01 3.64
N PRO A 114 -17.26 -10.06 2.88
CA PRO A 114 -16.35 -9.93 1.75
C PRO A 114 -16.99 -9.17 0.58
N PHE A 115 -16.20 -8.40 -0.14
CA PHE A 115 -16.63 -7.67 -1.34
C PHE A 115 -15.46 -7.43 -2.28
N ASP A 116 -15.76 -7.17 -3.57
CA ASP A 116 -14.77 -6.76 -4.54
C ASP A 116 -14.80 -5.24 -4.81
N VAL A 117 -13.68 -4.74 -5.26
CA VAL A 117 -13.48 -3.39 -5.78
C VAL A 117 -12.97 -3.52 -7.20
N ARG A 118 -13.78 -3.07 -8.16
CA ARG A 118 -13.42 -3.01 -9.57
C ARG A 118 -12.94 -1.61 -9.93
N ALA A 119 -12.42 -1.45 -11.13
CA ALA A 119 -11.81 -0.19 -11.57
C ALA A 119 -12.72 1.05 -11.41
N ASP A 120 -14.03 0.91 -11.59
CA ASP A 120 -15.03 1.96 -11.38
C ASP A 120 -15.30 2.28 -9.90
N GLY A 121 -14.98 1.36 -9.00
CA GLY A 121 -15.06 1.52 -7.54
C GLY A 121 -13.89 2.27 -6.92
N LEU A 122 -12.80 2.49 -7.66
CA LEU A 122 -11.60 3.16 -7.14
C LEU A 122 -11.85 4.63 -6.80
N ASP A 123 -11.13 5.11 -5.81
CA ASP A 123 -10.99 6.54 -5.53
C ASP A 123 -9.62 7.00 -6.05
N LEU A 124 -9.63 7.82 -7.09
CA LEU A 124 -8.43 8.28 -7.78
C LEU A 124 -8.11 9.70 -7.34
N VAL A 125 -6.86 9.95 -6.98
CA VAL A 125 -6.34 11.26 -6.61
C VAL A 125 -5.07 11.54 -7.41
N GLN A 126 -4.99 12.71 -8.02
CA GLN A 126 -3.76 13.21 -8.64
C GLN A 126 -3.48 14.60 -8.12
N TYR A 127 -2.26 14.84 -7.66
CA TYR A 127 -1.87 16.10 -7.07
C TYR A 127 -0.37 16.37 -7.22
N GLY A 128 0.06 17.56 -6.78
CA GLY A 128 1.43 18.02 -6.97
C GLY A 128 1.68 18.54 -8.38
N SER A 129 2.93 18.83 -8.69
CA SER A 129 3.36 19.29 -9.99
C SER A 129 4.81 18.92 -10.26
N ASP A 130 5.23 19.02 -11.51
CA ASP A 130 6.63 18.81 -11.91
C ASP A 130 7.54 19.91 -11.34
N ASP A 131 7.03 21.13 -11.17
CA ASP A 131 7.78 22.24 -10.58
C ASP A 131 8.10 21.99 -9.11
N THR A 132 7.15 21.41 -8.37
CA THR A 132 7.36 21.05 -6.95
C THR A 132 8.07 19.71 -6.77
N LYS A 133 8.32 18.95 -7.85
CA LYS A 133 8.87 17.59 -7.84
C LYS A 133 8.06 16.59 -7.00
N THR A 134 6.75 16.84 -6.88
CA THR A 134 5.83 16.03 -6.07
C THR A 134 4.61 15.58 -6.86
N HIS A 135 4.68 15.55 -8.19
CA HIS A 135 3.57 15.13 -9.04
C HIS A 135 3.28 13.63 -8.85
N ARG A 136 2.06 13.31 -8.40
CA ARG A 136 1.68 11.98 -7.96
C ARG A 136 0.26 11.60 -8.34
N LYS A 137 0.07 10.31 -8.57
CA LYS A 137 -1.24 9.68 -8.71
C LYS A 137 -1.39 8.61 -7.63
N ILE A 138 -2.53 8.61 -6.95
CA ILE A 138 -2.90 7.60 -5.94
C ILE A 138 -4.18 6.90 -6.40
N LYS A 139 -4.19 5.58 -6.32
CA LYS A 139 -5.34 4.74 -6.56
C LYS A 139 -5.70 4.05 -5.25
N HIS A 140 -6.76 4.51 -4.59
CA HIS A 140 -7.24 3.88 -3.35
C HIS A 140 -8.13 2.69 -3.69
N ILE A 141 -7.70 1.49 -3.30
CA ILE A 141 -8.46 0.25 -3.44
C ILE A 141 -9.40 0.09 -2.26
N LEU A 142 -8.84 0.20 -1.04
CA LEU A 142 -9.59 0.31 0.19
C LEU A 142 -9.37 1.72 0.76
N GLY A 143 -10.08 2.70 0.20
CA GLY A 143 -10.03 4.12 0.56
C GLY A 143 -11.29 4.60 1.27
N GLN A 144 -11.59 5.88 1.14
CA GLN A 144 -12.76 6.51 1.77
C GLN A 144 -14.09 5.92 1.28
N LYS A 145 -14.18 5.54 0.00
CA LYS A 145 -15.40 4.93 -0.56
C LYS A 145 -15.82 3.62 0.13
N GLN A 146 -14.88 2.93 0.79
CA GLN A 146 -15.10 1.66 1.48
C GLN A 146 -15.13 1.80 3.01
N HIS A 147 -15.27 3.02 3.55
CA HIS A 147 -15.07 3.30 4.99
C HIS A 147 -16.00 2.52 5.93
N ASP A 148 -17.22 2.19 5.49
CA ASP A 148 -18.22 1.46 6.30
C ASP A 148 -18.08 -0.06 6.20
N LYS A 149 -17.24 -0.56 5.29
CA LYS A 149 -17.12 -1.99 4.96
C LYS A 149 -15.81 -2.61 5.41
N VAL A 150 -14.86 -1.82 5.88
CA VAL A 150 -13.49 -2.24 6.23
C VAL A 150 -13.18 -1.83 7.66
N GLY A 151 -12.45 -2.68 8.38
CA GLY A 151 -12.16 -2.48 9.80
C GLY A 151 -11.04 -1.48 10.09
N ARG A 152 -9.81 -1.83 9.75
CA ARG A 152 -8.57 -1.07 10.06
C ARG A 152 -7.68 -0.85 8.84
N LEU A 153 -7.89 -1.62 7.77
CA LEU A 153 -7.02 -1.69 6.61
C LEU A 153 -7.27 -0.55 5.64
N LEU A 154 -6.20 0.14 5.24
CA LEU A 154 -6.15 0.99 4.05
C LEU A 154 -5.19 0.38 3.05
N VAL A 155 -5.59 0.30 1.78
CA VAL A 155 -4.76 -0.22 0.69
C VAL A 155 -4.80 0.75 -0.48
N SER A 156 -3.63 1.17 -0.90
CA SER A 156 -3.48 2.11 -2.01
C SER A 156 -2.26 1.80 -2.87
N GLU A 157 -2.31 2.26 -4.10
CA GLU A 157 -1.17 2.30 -5.00
C GLU A 157 -0.78 3.74 -5.27
N LEU A 158 0.49 4.04 -5.12
CA LEU A 158 1.03 5.38 -5.31
C LEU A 158 2.05 5.37 -6.45
N PHE A 159 1.91 6.33 -7.36
CA PHE A 159 2.78 6.49 -8.52
C PHE A 159 3.40 7.89 -8.49
N THR A 160 4.70 8.01 -8.75
CA THR A 160 5.24 9.27 -9.25
C THR A 160 4.80 9.43 -10.70
N VAL A 161 4.46 10.66 -11.10
CA VAL A 161 4.08 10.99 -12.48
C VAL A 161 5.26 11.70 -13.13
N GLY A 162 5.74 11.14 -14.25
CA GLY A 162 6.97 11.60 -14.88
C GLY A 162 8.23 11.06 -14.21
N ALA A 163 9.38 11.35 -14.80
CA ALA A 163 10.67 10.79 -14.42
C ALA A 163 11.34 11.59 -13.30
N GLY A 164 11.48 10.98 -12.15
CA GLY A 164 12.01 11.57 -10.94
C GLY A 164 10.90 12.21 -10.07
N GLY A 165 11.19 12.43 -8.81
CA GLY A 165 10.26 13.10 -7.90
C GLY A 165 10.19 12.50 -6.51
N TRP A 166 9.44 13.19 -5.65
CA TRP A 166 9.26 12.85 -4.25
C TRP A 166 7.87 12.33 -3.96
N SER A 167 7.79 11.46 -2.98
CA SER A 167 6.56 10.89 -2.43
C SER A 167 6.60 10.97 -0.90
N GLY A 168 5.42 10.97 -0.23
CA GLY A 168 5.37 11.20 1.21
C GLY A 168 5.73 12.63 1.62
N PHE A 169 5.58 13.61 0.72
CA PHE A 169 5.77 15.04 1.00
C PHE A 169 4.43 15.79 1.01
N PRO A 170 4.25 16.78 1.89
CA PRO A 170 5.17 17.16 2.98
C PRO A 170 5.48 15.99 3.89
N SER A 171 6.73 15.95 4.39
CA SER A 171 7.18 14.92 5.30
C SER A 171 6.25 14.82 6.50
N HIS A 172 5.79 13.61 6.81
CA HIS A 172 4.79 13.36 7.85
C HIS A 172 5.03 12.02 8.54
N LYS A 173 4.35 11.82 9.66
CA LYS A 173 4.33 10.58 10.41
C LYS A 173 2.91 10.28 10.93
N HIS A 174 2.72 9.07 11.41
CA HIS A 174 1.47 8.58 12.02
C HIS A 174 1.80 7.42 12.98
N ASP A 175 2.68 7.70 13.91
CA ASP A 175 3.23 6.71 14.86
C ASP A 175 2.66 6.82 16.28
N THR A 176 1.88 7.88 16.55
CA THR A 176 1.36 8.19 17.87
C THR A 176 -0.15 8.37 17.81
N ASN A 177 -0.87 7.79 18.76
CA ASN A 177 -2.32 7.97 18.85
C ASN A 177 -2.64 9.16 19.75
N ARG A 178 -2.77 10.36 19.15
CA ARG A 178 -3.06 11.64 19.83
C ARG A 178 -4.06 12.50 19.05
N LEU A 179 -5.29 12.05 18.98
CA LEU A 179 -6.34 12.82 18.32
C LEU A 179 -6.51 14.22 18.93
N PRO A 180 -6.83 15.26 18.12
CA PRO A 180 -7.12 15.20 16.70
C PRO A 180 -5.89 15.32 15.79
N ASP A 181 -4.67 15.36 16.33
CA ASP A 181 -3.46 15.76 15.62
C ASP A 181 -2.80 14.60 14.86
N GLU A 182 -2.93 13.37 15.36
CA GLU A 182 -2.26 12.19 14.80
C GLU A 182 -3.00 10.90 15.17
N THR A 183 -2.97 9.92 14.26
CA THR A 183 -3.40 8.54 14.53
C THR A 183 -2.26 7.58 14.33
N ARG A 184 -2.17 6.53 15.16
CA ARG A 184 -1.17 5.50 14.98
C ARG A 184 -1.61 4.48 13.93
N HIS A 185 -0.75 4.34 12.90
CA HIS A 185 -0.82 3.30 11.88
C HIS A 185 0.58 2.73 11.67
N ASP A 186 0.68 1.41 11.57
CA ASP A 186 1.86 0.78 10.98
C ASP A 186 1.70 0.83 9.46
N GLU A 187 2.80 1.04 8.74
CA GLU A 187 2.76 1.14 7.29
C GLU A 187 3.79 0.23 6.63
N THR A 188 3.42 -0.36 5.51
CA THR A 188 4.30 -1.21 4.72
C THR A 188 4.23 -0.79 3.26
N TYR A 189 5.40 -0.59 2.64
CA TYR A 189 5.55 -0.31 1.21
C TYR A 189 6.21 -1.48 0.49
N ASN A 190 5.74 -1.78 -0.72
CA ASN A 190 6.47 -2.62 -1.67
C ASN A 190 6.66 -1.88 -2.98
N PHE A 191 7.91 -1.71 -3.41
CA PHE A 191 8.29 -0.82 -4.51
C PHE A 191 8.43 -1.52 -5.84
N ARG A 192 8.08 -0.79 -6.92
CA ARG A 192 8.40 -1.10 -8.32
C ARG A 192 8.93 0.13 -9.01
N PHE A 193 9.76 -0.07 -10.03
CA PHE A 193 10.35 1.02 -10.82
C PHE A 193 10.11 0.82 -12.31
N LYS A 194 10.02 1.93 -13.04
CA LYS A 194 9.90 1.91 -14.50
C LYS A 194 10.95 2.84 -15.12
N PRO A 195 11.92 2.30 -15.90
CA PRO A 195 12.23 0.86 -16.07
C PRO A 195 12.59 0.14 -14.76
N ASN A 196 12.45 -1.17 -14.71
CA ASN A 196 12.59 -2.00 -13.49
C ASN A 196 14.00 -2.05 -12.87
N HIS A 197 15.03 -1.59 -13.59
CA HIS A 197 16.37 -1.39 -13.06
C HIS A 197 16.55 -0.02 -12.36
N GLY A 198 15.49 0.75 -12.24
CA GLY A 198 15.46 2.00 -11.48
C GLY A 198 15.61 1.78 -9.99
N SER A 199 15.87 2.85 -9.30
CA SER A 199 16.01 2.86 -7.84
C SER A 199 15.62 4.20 -7.23
N GLY A 200 15.59 4.22 -5.92
CA GLY A 200 15.23 5.41 -5.16
C GLY A 200 15.81 5.39 -3.75
N VAL A 201 15.35 6.31 -2.95
CA VAL A 201 15.70 6.40 -1.53
C VAL A 201 14.43 6.49 -0.69
N GLN A 202 14.35 5.66 0.35
CA GLN A 202 13.40 5.83 1.46
C GLN A 202 14.15 6.48 2.61
N MET A 203 13.68 7.62 3.07
CA MET A 203 14.20 8.27 4.26
C MET A 203 13.36 7.88 5.49
N LEU A 204 13.98 7.87 6.66
CA LEU A 204 13.29 7.64 7.93
C LEU A 204 13.94 8.48 9.02
N GLN A 205 13.26 9.54 9.43
CA GLN A 205 13.73 10.46 10.47
C GLN A 205 12.82 10.36 11.70
N ARG A 206 13.33 9.85 12.79
CA ARG A 206 12.54 9.59 14.02
C ARG A 206 12.36 10.82 14.88
N VAL A 207 13.34 11.72 14.87
CA VAL A 207 13.33 12.95 15.66
C VAL A 207 13.49 14.14 14.73
N ASP A 208 12.64 15.16 14.88
CA ASP A 208 12.70 16.38 14.09
C ASP A 208 14.05 17.09 14.30
N ASN A 209 14.61 17.63 13.23
CA ASN A 209 15.92 18.30 13.19
C ASN A 209 17.15 17.41 13.52
N GLU A 210 16.99 16.09 13.61
CA GLU A 210 18.11 15.16 13.73
C GLU A 210 18.32 14.38 12.42
N PRO A 211 19.55 13.91 12.12
CA PRO A 211 19.78 13.02 10.98
C PRO A 211 18.96 11.73 11.11
N GLY A 212 18.44 11.24 9.99
CA GLY A 212 17.71 9.97 9.90
C GLY A 212 18.44 8.93 9.05
N ASP A 213 17.81 7.77 8.93
CA ASP A 213 18.27 6.70 8.05
C ASP A 213 17.86 7.00 6.60
N ALA A 214 18.66 6.50 5.65
CA ALA A 214 18.35 6.51 4.24
C ALA A 214 18.59 5.10 3.67
N TYR A 215 17.56 4.51 3.09
CA TYR A 215 17.61 3.17 2.52
C TYR A 215 17.60 3.26 1.00
N HIS A 216 18.58 2.63 0.35
CA HIS A 216 18.54 2.44 -1.09
C HIS A 216 17.47 1.40 -1.42
N ILE A 217 16.43 1.82 -2.17
CA ILE A 217 15.32 0.97 -2.60
C ILE A 217 15.42 0.65 -4.08
N VAL A 218 15.15 -0.60 -4.43
CA VAL A 218 15.14 -1.14 -5.78
C VAL A 218 13.84 -1.88 -6.04
N ASP A 219 13.60 -2.33 -7.25
CA ASP A 219 12.39 -3.09 -7.62
C ASP A 219 12.21 -4.31 -6.70
N GLY A 220 11.01 -4.45 -6.12
CA GLY A 220 10.69 -5.49 -5.13
C GLY A 220 11.10 -5.21 -3.69
N SER A 221 11.81 -4.10 -3.39
CA SER A 221 12.12 -3.72 -2.00
C SER A 221 10.86 -3.54 -1.17
N THR A 222 10.88 -4.01 0.07
CA THR A 222 9.81 -3.77 1.07
C THR A 222 10.34 -2.90 2.21
N ILE A 223 9.57 -1.90 2.61
CA ILE A 223 9.87 -1.04 3.75
C ILE A 223 8.75 -1.20 4.80
N CYS A 224 9.13 -1.47 6.04
CA CYS A 224 8.23 -1.48 7.19
C CYS A 224 8.48 -0.24 8.04
N LEU A 225 7.42 0.53 8.28
CA LEU A 225 7.41 1.82 8.97
C LEU A 225 6.56 1.71 10.23
N ASP A 226 7.23 1.74 11.36
CA ASP A 226 6.62 1.72 12.70
C ASP A 226 6.55 3.12 13.33
N ASN A 227 7.50 3.99 12.97
CA ASN A 227 7.59 5.35 13.51
C ASN A 227 8.43 6.26 12.61
N GLY A 228 8.26 7.57 12.79
CA GLY A 228 9.09 8.62 12.19
C GLY A 228 8.57 9.17 10.86
N TYR A 229 9.17 10.27 10.45
CA TYR A 229 8.92 10.94 9.17
C TYR A 229 9.57 10.14 8.04
N HIS A 230 8.80 9.82 6.99
CA HIS A 230 9.20 8.78 6.02
C HIS A 230 8.99 9.15 4.54
N PRO A 231 9.49 10.29 4.07
CA PRO A 231 9.43 10.61 2.65
C PRO A 231 10.33 9.69 1.83
N CYS A 232 9.98 9.49 0.56
CA CYS A 232 10.81 8.76 -0.39
C CYS A 232 10.94 9.49 -1.71
N ALA A 233 11.97 9.16 -2.47
CA ALA A 233 12.22 9.74 -3.79
C ALA A 233 12.73 8.71 -4.77
N VAL A 234 12.38 8.88 -6.04
CA VAL A 234 12.93 8.11 -7.14
C VAL A 234 14.07 8.89 -7.81
N LEU A 235 15.08 8.18 -8.32
CA LEU A 235 16.17 8.78 -9.07
C LEU A 235 15.68 9.42 -10.38
N PRO A 236 16.35 10.47 -10.89
CA PRO A 236 16.03 11.06 -12.18
C PRO A 236 16.03 10.04 -13.32
N GLY A 237 15.04 10.11 -14.20
CA GLY A 237 14.90 9.21 -15.34
C GLY A 237 14.04 7.97 -15.09
N TYR A 238 13.53 7.77 -13.87
CA TYR A 238 12.68 6.65 -13.50
C TYR A 238 11.35 7.10 -12.92
N GLU A 239 10.32 6.28 -13.11
CA GLU A 239 9.07 6.37 -12.37
C GLU A 239 9.09 5.35 -11.22
N MET A 240 8.43 5.69 -10.12
CA MET A 240 8.29 4.83 -8.95
C MET A 240 6.82 4.54 -8.69
N TYR A 241 6.55 3.29 -8.43
CA TYR A 241 5.32 2.78 -7.86
C TYR A 241 5.61 2.21 -6.48
N TYR A 242 4.67 2.34 -5.55
CA TYR A 242 4.66 1.49 -4.38
C TYR A 242 3.24 1.13 -3.94
N PHE A 243 3.10 -0.12 -3.55
CA PHE A 243 1.91 -0.67 -2.93
C PHE A 243 1.96 -0.34 -1.45
N THR A 244 0.91 0.31 -0.93
CA THR A 244 0.85 0.82 0.44
C THR A 244 -0.18 0.07 1.25
N ILE A 245 0.22 -0.39 2.42
CA ILE A 245 -0.60 -1.08 3.41
C ILE A 245 -0.52 -0.28 4.70
N LEU A 246 -1.67 0.19 5.20
CA LEU A 246 -1.78 0.88 6.48
C LEU A 246 -2.73 0.12 7.39
N GLY A 247 -2.22 -0.31 8.52
CA GLY A 247 -2.99 -0.94 9.61
C GLY A 247 -3.19 0.03 10.77
N GLY A 248 -4.44 0.45 10.99
CA GLY A 248 -4.75 1.39 12.08
C GLY A 248 -4.86 0.72 13.44
N LEU A 249 -4.26 1.31 14.48
CA LEU A 249 -4.32 0.76 15.85
C LEU A 249 -5.74 0.86 16.44
N THR A 250 -6.35 2.03 16.41
CA THR A 250 -7.65 2.28 17.06
C THR A 250 -8.74 2.62 16.07
N GLN A 251 -8.39 3.15 14.92
CA GLN A 251 -9.30 3.56 13.85
C GLN A 251 -8.66 3.35 12.49
N ARG A 252 -9.47 3.36 11.44
CA ARG A 252 -9.03 3.22 10.05
C ARG A 252 -8.62 4.54 9.42
N SER A 253 -9.38 5.62 9.68
CA SER A 253 -9.07 6.92 9.08
C SER A 253 -7.74 7.45 9.59
N LEU A 254 -6.88 7.88 8.65
CA LEU A 254 -5.53 8.34 8.88
C LEU A 254 -5.51 9.84 9.16
N VAL A 255 -4.90 10.23 10.27
CA VAL A 255 -4.54 11.63 10.56
C VAL A 255 -3.03 11.73 10.60
N GLN A 256 -2.47 12.38 9.59
CA GLN A 256 -1.03 12.57 9.43
C GLN A 256 -0.54 13.76 10.23
N PHE A 257 0.52 13.57 11.01
CA PHE A 257 1.24 14.66 11.65
C PHE A 257 2.38 15.13 10.74
N PHE A 258 2.23 16.33 10.16
CA PHE A 258 3.24 16.89 9.28
C PHE A 258 4.43 17.41 10.06
N GLN A 259 5.63 17.15 9.55
CA GLN A 259 6.88 17.62 10.15
C GLN A 259 6.88 19.15 10.21
N PRO A 260 7.06 19.77 11.40
CA PRO A 260 6.90 21.23 11.56
C PRO A 260 7.73 22.05 10.60
N THR A 261 8.98 21.63 10.32
CA THR A 261 9.89 22.29 9.40
C THR A 261 9.44 22.26 7.94
N HIS A 262 8.56 21.33 7.56
CA HIS A 262 8.07 21.14 6.20
C HIS A 262 6.56 21.41 6.04
N ALA A 263 5.84 21.67 7.11
CA ALA A 263 4.38 21.83 7.10
C ALA A 263 3.91 23.00 6.18
N TYR A 264 4.74 24.02 5.95
CA TYR A 264 4.43 25.11 5.02
C TYR A 264 4.13 24.63 3.59
N GLN A 265 4.63 23.46 3.21
CA GLN A 265 4.42 22.89 1.88
C GLN A 265 2.97 22.46 1.62
N ILE A 266 2.15 22.31 2.66
CA ILE A 266 0.69 22.11 2.53
C ILE A 266 0.05 23.30 1.77
N GLU A 267 0.64 24.48 1.86
CA GLU A 267 0.15 25.67 1.15
C GLU A 267 0.74 25.85 -0.26
N THR A 268 1.81 25.12 -0.58
CA THR A 268 2.57 25.31 -1.84
C THR A 268 2.44 24.17 -2.84
N ILE A 269 2.10 22.94 -2.37
CA ILE A 269 1.91 21.79 -3.26
C ILE A 269 0.46 21.79 -3.78
N PRO A 270 0.25 21.89 -5.10
CA PRO A 270 -1.11 21.91 -5.67
C PRO A 270 -1.91 20.65 -5.33
N GLY A 271 -3.16 20.79 -4.90
CA GLY A 271 -4.08 19.69 -4.64
C GLY A 271 -3.82 18.85 -3.38
N ILE A 272 -2.80 19.19 -2.58
CA ILE A 272 -2.42 18.42 -1.38
C ILE A 272 -3.56 18.35 -0.35
N LYS A 273 -4.32 19.41 -0.17
CA LYS A 273 -5.44 19.47 0.80
C LYS A 273 -6.56 18.50 0.43
N ASP A 274 -6.85 18.36 -0.85
CA ASP A 274 -7.84 17.41 -1.35
C ASP A 274 -7.37 15.97 -1.16
N MET A 275 -6.07 15.72 -1.37
CA MET A 275 -5.47 14.42 -1.10
C MET A 275 -5.57 14.03 0.37
N ILE A 276 -5.20 14.93 1.29
CA ILE A 276 -5.27 14.69 2.75
C ILE A 276 -6.72 14.34 3.17
N ALA A 277 -7.73 14.98 2.57
CA ALA A 277 -9.12 14.71 2.88
C ALA A 277 -9.57 13.29 2.48
N LYS A 278 -8.88 12.62 1.56
CA LYS A 278 -9.23 11.27 1.08
C LYS A 278 -8.77 10.12 1.98
N PHE A 279 -7.90 10.37 2.93
CA PHE A 279 -7.46 9.39 3.94
C PHE A 279 -8.30 9.41 5.23
N LYS A 280 -9.29 10.27 5.31
CA LYS A 280 -10.13 10.45 6.50
C LYS A 280 -11.32 9.50 6.53
#